data_abc64870108d30d822a0f902dc235ce7
#
_entry.id   abc64870108d30d822a0f902dc235ce7
#
_cell.length_a   1.000
_cell.length_b   1.000
_cell.length_c   1.000
_cell.angle_alpha   90.00
_cell.angle_beta   90.00
_cell.angle_gamma   90.00
#
_symmetry.space_group_name_H-M   'P 1'
#
loop_
_entity.id
_entity.type
_entity.pdbx_description
1 polymer ?
#
loop_
_entity_poly.entity_id
_entity_poly.type
_entity_poly.pdbx_seq_one_letter_code
_entity_poly.pdbx_strand_id
1 'polypeptide(L)'
;MNRTVTQSPPAGMGQRISQWVGLADDESRAPQMPWRFAILGTALVCAILSVYRWYQQTHSFNVGLDYFEEDFQIYWMRLFYVQMTLITLAGMIGVPLIWFTRPANPTMTARQELRLYYLILGFAAVASVVVVAALGLFVEADAAWHQVTVRDTDFTPTHIALFYFVIPAGLVGGVLGFIWLHTRVPYFSHRVSMPLGIMVAGFILIMPNLGFNEWGHTFFYAEELFAAPIHWGFVFLGWALFAIGGFVTQLIIRIIELTRVDSPATTSSAF
;
A
#
# COMPACT_ATOMS: atom_id res chain seq x y z
N MET A 1 -14.11 -54.21 8.43
CA MET A 1 -13.13 -53.15 8.71
C MET A 1 -13.86 -51.83 8.67
N ASN A 2 -14.31 -51.33 9.83
CA ASN A 2 -15.00 -50.03 9.93
C ASN A 2 -13.96 -48.90 9.89
N ARG A 3 -13.97 -48.10 8.85
CA ARG A 3 -13.24 -46.83 8.85
C ARG A 3 -14.02 -45.83 9.72
N THR A 4 -13.54 -45.59 10.91
CA THR A 4 -13.97 -44.46 11.74
C THR A 4 -13.63 -43.16 10.99
N VAL A 5 -14.65 -42.51 10.46
CA VAL A 5 -14.54 -41.15 9.93
C VAL A 5 -14.33 -40.25 11.13
N THR A 6 -13.09 -39.86 11.39
CA THR A 6 -12.77 -38.81 12.35
C THR A 6 -13.29 -37.47 11.79
N GLN A 7 -14.40 -36.99 12.33
CA GLN A 7 -14.90 -35.66 12.03
C GLN A 7 -13.87 -34.65 12.57
N SER A 8 -13.35 -33.80 11.67
CA SER A 8 -12.49 -32.70 12.05
C SER A 8 -13.26 -31.74 12.99
N PRO A 9 -12.61 -31.16 14.00
CA PRO A 9 -13.26 -30.22 14.90
C PRO A 9 -13.85 -29.04 14.11
N PRO A 10 -14.96 -28.44 14.57
CA PRO A 10 -15.62 -27.34 13.88
C PRO A 10 -14.65 -26.15 13.72
N ALA A 11 -14.59 -25.60 12.53
CA ALA A 11 -13.72 -24.47 12.20
C ALA A 11 -13.99 -23.27 13.14
N GLY A 12 -12.95 -22.75 13.77
CA GLY A 12 -13.04 -21.54 14.59
C GLY A 12 -13.52 -20.32 13.79
N MET A 13 -14.00 -19.29 14.46
CA MET A 13 -14.53 -18.08 13.80
C MET A 13 -13.53 -17.49 12.80
N GLY A 14 -12.24 -17.40 13.14
CA GLY A 14 -11.19 -16.91 12.25
C GLY A 14 -11.05 -17.74 10.96
N GLN A 15 -11.15 -19.06 11.06
CA GLN A 15 -11.13 -19.94 9.89
C GLN A 15 -12.35 -19.75 9.00
N ARG A 16 -13.54 -19.57 9.59
CA ARG A 16 -14.77 -19.30 8.82
C ARG A 16 -14.69 -17.96 8.07
N ILE A 17 -14.19 -16.91 8.72
CA ILE A 17 -13.98 -15.60 8.09
C ILE A 17 -12.96 -15.74 6.96
N SER A 18 -11.82 -16.38 7.19
CA SER A 18 -10.79 -16.60 6.18
C SER A 18 -11.31 -17.38 4.97
N GLN A 19 -12.12 -18.43 5.21
CA GLN A 19 -12.79 -19.16 4.13
C GLN A 19 -13.79 -18.28 3.37
N TRP A 20 -14.58 -17.50 4.09
CA TRP A 20 -15.60 -16.65 3.48
C TRP A 20 -15.00 -15.54 2.60
N VAL A 21 -13.90 -14.91 3.02
CA VAL A 21 -13.20 -13.89 2.23
C VAL A 21 -12.32 -14.47 1.12
N GLY A 22 -12.17 -15.78 1.05
CA GLY A 22 -11.38 -16.47 0.02
C GLY A 22 -9.87 -16.55 0.32
N LEU A 23 -9.47 -16.34 1.57
CA LEU A 23 -8.07 -16.42 2.01
C LEU A 23 -7.66 -17.81 2.51
N ALA A 24 -8.62 -18.64 2.94
CA ALA A 24 -8.32 -19.98 3.42
C ALA A 24 -8.00 -20.96 2.29
N ASP A 25 -7.18 -21.96 2.62
CA ASP A 25 -6.83 -23.02 1.69
C ASP A 25 -8.01 -24.00 1.55
N ASP A 26 -8.50 -24.14 0.33
CA ASP A 26 -9.43 -25.17 -0.07
C ASP A 26 -8.73 -26.02 -1.13
N GLU A 27 -8.17 -27.13 -0.71
CA GLU A 27 -7.45 -28.04 -1.60
C GLU A 27 -8.34 -28.63 -2.69
N SER A 28 -9.66 -28.60 -2.50
CA SER A 28 -10.63 -29.12 -3.48
C SER A 28 -10.85 -28.18 -4.67
N ARG A 29 -10.47 -26.90 -4.55
CA ARG A 29 -10.69 -25.88 -5.57
C ARG A 29 -9.39 -25.33 -6.13
N ALA A 30 -9.38 -25.04 -7.44
CA ALA A 30 -8.26 -24.34 -8.06
C ALA A 30 -8.06 -22.96 -7.38
N PRO A 31 -6.81 -22.50 -7.20
CA PRO A 31 -6.54 -21.17 -6.68
C PRO A 31 -7.21 -20.09 -7.53
N GLN A 32 -7.84 -19.14 -6.89
CA GLN A 32 -8.59 -18.06 -7.53
C GLN A 32 -8.31 -16.72 -6.87
N MET A 33 -8.59 -15.66 -7.60
CA MET A 33 -8.53 -14.30 -7.07
C MET A 33 -9.49 -14.14 -5.88
N PRO A 34 -9.03 -13.65 -4.72
CA PRO A 34 -9.89 -13.46 -3.54
C PRO A 34 -10.75 -12.19 -3.68
N TRP A 35 -11.72 -12.20 -4.59
CA TRP A 35 -12.56 -11.04 -4.91
C TRP A 35 -13.28 -10.44 -3.70
N ARG A 36 -13.76 -11.27 -2.79
CA ARG A 36 -14.42 -10.77 -1.56
C ARG A 36 -13.46 -9.98 -0.69
N PHE A 37 -12.23 -10.47 -0.55
CA PHE A 37 -11.18 -9.74 0.14
C PHE A 37 -10.89 -8.40 -0.55
N ALA A 38 -10.72 -8.38 -1.87
CA ALA A 38 -10.45 -7.17 -2.63
C ALA A 38 -11.60 -6.15 -2.50
N ILE A 39 -12.85 -6.58 -2.63
CA ILE A 39 -14.03 -5.70 -2.51
C ILE A 39 -14.18 -5.14 -1.09
N LEU A 40 -14.08 -5.98 -0.07
CA LEU A 40 -14.22 -5.55 1.31
C LEU A 40 -13.05 -4.65 1.74
N GLY A 41 -11.83 -4.99 1.33
CA GLY A 41 -10.66 -4.16 1.58
C GLY A 41 -10.79 -2.78 0.93
N THR A 42 -11.23 -2.74 -0.32
CA THR A 42 -11.53 -1.48 -1.03
C THR A 42 -12.62 -0.67 -0.31
N ALA A 43 -13.73 -1.31 0.05
CA ALA A 43 -14.83 -0.62 0.74
C ALA A 43 -14.39 -0.03 2.08
N LEU A 44 -13.62 -0.81 2.87
CA LEU A 44 -13.09 -0.35 4.16
C LEU A 44 -12.15 0.84 3.99
N VAL A 45 -11.22 0.77 3.05
CA VAL A 45 -10.27 1.87 2.82
C VAL A 45 -10.97 3.10 2.27
N CYS A 46 -11.89 2.95 1.33
CA CYS A 46 -12.71 4.05 0.85
C CYS A 46 -13.52 4.72 1.98
N ALA A 47 -14.07 3.92 2.90
CA ALA A 47 -14.76 4.47 4.07
C ALA A 47 -13.81 5.29 4.97
N ILE A 48 -12.61 4.79 5.26
CA ILE A 48 -11.59 5.51 6.04
C ILE A 48 -11.20 6.81 5.35
N LEU A 49 -10.89 6.76 4.05
CA LEU A 49 -10.54 7.95 3.27
C LEU A 49 -11.67 8.95 3.20
N SER A 50 -12.92 8.49 3.10
CA SER A 50 -14.10 9.36 3.09
C SER A 50 -14.29 10.08 4.43
N VAL A 51 -14.08 9.41 5.57
CA VAL A 51 -14.10 10.03 6.89
C VAL A 51 -12.98 11.07 7.02
N TYR A 52 -11.78 10.74 6.57
CA TYR A 52 -10.66 11.68 6.57
C TYR A 52 -10.96 12.90 5.68
N ARG A 53 -11.50 12.66 4.48
CA ARG A 53 -11.89 13.73 3.56
C ARG A 53 -13.01 14.61 4.12
N TRP A 54 -13.98 14.00 4.78
CA TRP A 54 -15.03 14.74 5.47
C TRP A 54 -14.46 15.66 6.55
N TYR A 55 -13.54 15.17 7.38
CA TYR A 55 -12.85 15.97 8.39
C TYR A 55 -12.11 17.13 7.73
N GLN A 56 -11.33 16.87 6.71
CA GLN A 56 -10.59 17.88 5.96
C GLN A 56 -11.52 18.93 5.35
N GLN A 57 -12.58 18.53 4.67
CA GLN A 57 -13.53 19.45 4.05
C GLN A 57 -14.27 20.32 5.06
N THR A 58 -14.54 19.79 6.26
CA THR A 58 -15.23 20.52 7.31
C THR A 58 -14.34 21.60 7.95
N HIS A 59 -13.06 21.34 8.07
CA HIS A 59 -12.16 22.18 8.87
C HIS A 59 -11.12 22.96 8.07
N SER A 60 -10.68 22.50 6.88
CA SER A 60 -9.54 23.09 6.19
C SER A 60 -9.72 24.54 5.71
N PHE A 61 -10.94 25.01 5.56
CA PHE A 61 -11.24 26.38 5.13
C PHE A 61 -11.74 27.29 6.25
N ASN A 62 -11.88 26.77 7.45
CA ASN A 62 -12.52 27.48 8.56
C ASN A 62 -11.68 27.53 9.84
N VAL A 63 -10.74 26.61 10.01
CA VAL A 63 -10.04 26.42 11.28
C VAL A 63 -8.57 26.19 11.05
N GLY A 64 -7.73 27.05 11.66
CA GLY A 64 -6.29 26.93 11.58
C GLY A 64 -5.79 27.05 10.14
N LEU A 65 -5.86 28.25 9.58
CA LEU A 65 -5.44 28.51 8.20
C LEU A 65 -3.94 28.84 8.11
N ASP A 66 -3.32 29.17 9.24
CA ASP A 66 -1.88 29.45 9.35
C ASP A 66 -1.24 28.55 10.41
N TYR A 67 -0.06 28.03 10.13
CA TYR A 67 0.70 27.16 11.03
C TYR A 67 0.87 27.74 12.45
N PHE A 68 1.02 29.04 12.56
CA PHE A 68 1.24 29.73 13.83
C PHE A 68 -0.04 30.00 14.63
N GLU A 69 -1.21 29.69 14.08
CA GLU A 69 -2.48 29.77 14.81
C GLU A 69 -2.62 28.64 15.82
N GLU A 70 -3.20 28.91 16.98
CA GLU A 70 -3.47 27.90 17.99
C GLU A 70 -4.39 26.78 17.47
N ASP A 71 -5.40 27.15 16.70
CA ASP A 71 -6.33 26.21 16.10
C ASP A 71 -5.63 25.26 15.11
N PHE A 72 -4.62 25.73 14.39
CA PHE A 72 -3.83 24.85 13.52
C PHE A 72 -3.13 23.75 14.32
N GLN A 73 -2.54 24.10 15.47
CA GLN A 73 -1.88 23.14 16.35
C GLN A 73 -2.87 22.09 16.90
N ILE A 74 -4.12 22.50 17.18
CA ILE A 74 -5.14 21.63 17.74
C ILE A 74 -5.71 20.69 16.68
N TYR A 75 -6.12 21.19 15.54
CA TYR A 75 -6.84 20.43 14.52
C TYR A 75 -5.89 19.67 13.59
N TRP A 76 -4.77 20.28 13.19
CA TRP A 76 -3.92 19.75 12.14
C TRP A 76 -2.63 19.12 12.66
N MET A 77 -1.89 19.79 13.54
CA MET A 77 -0.63 19.25 14.02
C MET A 77 -0.80 18.04 14.93
N ARG A 78 -1.86 17.97 15.74
CA ARG A 78 -2.17 16.75 16.50
C ARG A 78 -2.43 15.56 15.57
N LEU A 79 -3.20 15.76 14.51
CA LEU A 79 -3.46 14.74 13.50
C LEU A 79 -2.16 14.30 12.84
N PHE A 80 -1.33 15.27 12.42
CA PHE A 80 0.01 15.02 11.88
C PHE A 80 0.86 14.15 12.82
N TYR A 81 0.97 14.52 14.09
CA TYR A 81 1.77 13.75 15.04
C TYR A 81 1.25 12.33 15.24
N VAL A 82 -0.07 12.16 15.33
CA VAL A 82 -0.68 10.82 15.48
C VAL A 82 -0.35 9.95 14.27
N GLN A 83 -0.61 10.43 13.07
CA GLN A 83 -0.40 9.64 11.85
C GLN A 83 1.09 9.33 11.62
N MET A 84 1.99 10.30 11.80
CA MET A 84 3.43 10.08 11.66
C MET A 84 3.96 9.10 12.70
N THR A 85 3.48 9.18 13.95
CA THR A 85 3.83 8.22 14.99
C THR A 85 3.41 6.81 14.62
N LEU A 86 2.16 6.62 14.18
CA LEU A 86 1.64 5.31 13.79
C LEU A 86 2.39 4.71 12.60
N ILE A 87 2.67 5.52 11.58
CA ILE A 87 3.41 5.09 10.39
C ILE A 87 4.86 4.71 10.77
N THR A 88 5.52 5.54 11.58
CA THR A 88 6.89 5.27 12.06
C THR A 88 6.94 3.98 12.87
N LEU A 89 6.01 3.80 13.82
CA LEU A 89 5.92 2.57 14.61
C LEU A 89 5.63 1.35 13.73
N ALA A 90 4.78 1.48 12.73
CA ALA A 90 4.52 0.39 11.78
C ALA A 90 5.80 -0.03 11.05
N GLY A 91 6.63 0.91 10.63
CA GLY A 91 7.94 0.63 10.03
C GLY A 91 8.93 0.02 11.03
N MET A 92 9.09 0.66 12.19
CA MET A 92 10.04 0.23 13.22
C MET A 92 9.75 -1.16 13.78
N ILE A 93 8.49 -1.53 13.89
CA ILE A 93 8.06 -2.86 14.36
C ILE A 93 8.01 -3.84 13.18
N GLY A 94 7.44 -3.43 12.06
CA GLY A 94 7.18 -4.30 10.92
C GLY A 94 8.46 -4.82 10.26
N VAL A 95 9.46 -3.96 10.05
CA VAL A 95 10.73 -4.36 9.42
C VAL A 95 11.46 -5.43 10.25
N PRO A 96 11.74 -5.23 11.56
CA PRO A 96 12.36 -6.26 12.38
C PRO A 96 11.50 -7.53 12.46
N LEU A 97 10.18 -7.40 12.62
CA LEU A 97 9.28 -8.55 12.69
C LEU A 97 9.38 -9.41 11.42
N ILE A 98 9.30 -8.78 10.25
CA ILE A 98 9.42 -9.50 8.98
C ILE A 98 10.81 -10.12 8.83
N TRP A 99 11.85 -9.38 9.19
CA TRP A 99 13.23 -9.83 9.04
C TRP A 99 13.59 -11.00 9.95
N PHE A 100 13.27 -10.92 11.21
CA PHE A 100 13.63 -11.94 12.19
C PHE A 100 12.73 -13.19 12.15
N THR A 101 11.52 -13.08 11.57
CA THR A 101 10.62 -14.22 11.38
C THR A 101 10.74 -14.86 9.99
N ARG A 102 11.71 -14.45 9.17
CA ARG A 102 11.89 -15.03 7.83
C ARG A 102 12.32 -16.49 7.92
N PRO A 103 11.81 -17.37 7.05
CA PRO A 103 12.33 -18.73 6.93
C PRO A 103 13.75 -18.71 6.35
N ALA A 104 14.59 -19.65 6.80
CA ALA A 104 15.95 -19.80 6.26
C ALA A 104 15.95 -20.15 4.76
N ASN A 105 15.04 -21.05 4.36
CA ASN A 105 14.82 -21.45 2.97
C ASN A 105 13.30 -21.44 2.71
N PRO A 106 12.77 -20.45 2.02
CA PRO A 106 11.36 -20.42 1.69
C PRO A 106 11.05 -21.49 0.64
N THR A 107 10.19 -22.42 0.98
CA THR A 107 9.70 -23.48 0.07
C THR A 107 8.19 -23.44 0.03
N MET A 108 7.63 -23.57 -1.16
CA MET A 108 6.18 -23.62 -1.39
C MET A 108 5.88 -24.60 -2.50
N THR A 109 4.73 -25.26 -2.44
CA THR A 109 4.20 -25.98 -3.59
C THR A 109 3.76 -24.96 -4.67
N ALA A 110 3.71 -25.38 -5.93
CA ALA A 110 3.23 -24.53 -7.02
C ALA A 110 1.85 -23.93 -6.71
N ARG A 111 0.99 -24.72 -6.11
CA ARG A 111 -0.36 -24.30 -5.70
C ARG A 111 -0.35 -23.24 -4.60
N GLN A 112 0.49 -23.39 -3.58
CA GLN A 112 0.63 -22.39 -2.51
C GLN A 112 1.19 -21.08 -3.05
N GLU A 113 2.19 -21.17 -3.92
CA GLU A 113 2.79 -20.00 -4.56
C GLU A 113 1.78 -19.28 -5.46
N LEU A 114 1.00 -20.04 -6.25
CA LEU A 114 -0.06 -19.46 -7.12
C LEU A 114 -1.13 -18.72 -6.31
N ARG A 115 -1.58 -19.28 -5.19
CA ARG A 115 -2.53 -18.61 -4.29
C ARG A 115 -1.97 -17.32 -3.73
N LEU A 116 -0.70 -17.33 -3.36
CA LEU A 116 -0.04 -16.14 -2.84
C LEU A 116 -0.01 -15.03 -3.88
N TYR A 117 0.25 -15.34 -5.15
CA TYR A 117 0.20 -14.35 -6.22
C TYR A 117 -1.20 -13.79 -6.45
N TYR A 118 -2.23 -14.61 -6.40
CA TYR A 118 -3.60 -14.10 -6.45
C TYR A 118 -3.93 -13.18 -5.27
N LEU A 119 -3.43 -13.49 -4.08
CA LEU A 119 -3.56 -12.60 -2.92
C LEU A 119 -2.82 -11.28 -3.13
N ILE A 120 -1.60 -11.30 -3.63
CA ILE A 120 -0.81 -10.10 -3.96
C ILE A 120 -1.53 -9.25 -5.01
N LEU A 121 -2.12 -9.86 -6.04
CA LEU A 121 -2.95 -9.15 -7.02
C LEU A 121 -4.21 -8.55 -6.37
N GLY A 122 -4.81 -9.23 -5.38
CA GLY A 122 -5.90 -8.70 -4.58
C GLY A 122 -5.50 -7.44 -3.82
N PHE A 123 -4.35 -7.46 -3.16
CA PHE A 123 -3.78 -6.27 -2.52
C PHE A 123 -3.46 -5.16 -3.53
N ALA A 124 -2.89 -5.50 -4.67
CA ALA A 124 -2.59 -4.52 -5.73
C ALA A 124 -3.87 -3.85 -6.26
N ALA A 125 -4.97 -4.60 -6.41
CA ALA A 125 -6.26 -4.05 -6.80
C ALA A 125 -6.79 -3.06 -5.75
N VAL A 126 -6.75 -3.42 -4.45
CA VAL A 126 -7.13 -2.52 -3.36
C VAL A 126 -6.24 -1.28 -3.38
N ALA A 127 -4.92 -1.45 -3.45
CA ALA A 127 -3.97 -0.34 -3.48
C ALA A 127 -4.20 0.61 -4.66
N SER A 128 -4.54 0.08 -5.84
CA SER A 128 -4.85 0.91 -7.01
C SER A 128 -6.08 1.79 -6.79
N VAL A 129 -7.14 1.26 -6.19
CA VAL A 129 -8.33 2.06 -5.85
C VAL A 129 -8.00 3.10 -4.78
N VAL A 130 -7.22 2.72 -3.77
CA VAL A 130 -6.74 3.66 -2.73
C VAL A 130 -5.98 4.83 -3.34
N VAL A 131 -5.03 4.54 -4.25
CA VAL A 131 -4.24 5.59 -4.93
C VAL A 131 -5.16 6.51 -5.72
N VAL A 132 -6.08 5.97 -6.52
CA VAL A 132 -7.02 6.78 -7.30
C VAL A 132 -7.93 7.61 -6.39
N ALA A 133 -8.46 7.02 -5.32
CA ALA A 133 -9.30 7.74 -4.35
C ALA A 133 -8.51 8.83 -3.61
N ALA A 134 -7.28 8.53 -3.18
CA ALA A 134 -6.42 9.50 -2.53
C ALA A 134 -6.07 10.68 -3.46
N LEU A 135 -5.69 10.41 -4.71
CA LEU A 135 -5.41 11.45 -5.69
C LEU A 135 -6.67 12.28 -6.00
N GLY A 136 -7.80 11.64 -6.27
CA GLY A 136 -9.03 12.33 -6.61
C GLY A 136 -9.62 13.15 -5.47
N LEU A 137 -9.49 12.71 -4.22
CA LEU A 137 -10.08 13.39 -3.07
C LEU A 137 -9.15 14.43 -2.45
N PHE A 138 -7.85 14.16 -2.36
CA PHE A 138 -6.92 14.99 -1.61
C PHE A 138 -6.13 15.96 -2.49
N VAL A 139 -5.77 15.58 -3.71
CA VAL A 139 -5.12 16.49 -4.66
C VAL A 139 -6.09 17.58 -5.12
N GLU A 140 -7.36 17.23 -5.36
CA GLU A 140 -8.39 18.23 -5.65
C GLU A 140 -8.57 19.21 -4.49
N ALA A 141 -8.62 18.71 -3.25
CA ALA A 141 -8.74 19.56 -2.06
C ALA A 141 -7.54 20.48 -1.91
N ASP A 142 -6.35 19.98 -2.18
CA ASP A 142 -5.11 20.76 -2.13
C ASP A 142 -5.13 21.88 -3.17
N ALA A 143 -5.47 21.57 -4.40
CA ALA A 143 -5.61 22.57 -5.46
C ALA A 143 -6.65 23.66 -5.11
N ALA A 144 -7.81 23.27 -4.55
CA ALA A 144 -8.84 24.21 -4.13
C ALA A 144 -8.38 25.08 -2.97
N TRP A 145 -7.66 24.52 -2.01
CA TRP A 145 -7.13 25.25 -0.86
C TRP A 145 -6.14 26.34 -1.29
N HIS A 146 -5.20 26.04 -2.18
CA HIS A 146 -4.23 26.99 -2.72
C HIS A 146 -4.85 28.15 -3.52
N GLN A 147 -6.07 27.97 -4.04
CA GLN A 147 -6.79 29.04 -4.73
C GLN A 147 -7.43 30.07 -3.80
N VAL A 148 -7.76 29.68 -2.57
CA VAL A 148 -8.46 30.55 -1.62
C VAL A 148 -7.56 31.11 -0.53
N THR A 149 -6.37 30.54 -0.35
CA THR A 149 -5.43 30.95 0.69
C THR A 149 -4.34 31.78 0.07
N VAL A 150 -4.24 33.03 0.47
CA VAL A 150 -3.24 33.98 -0.04
C VAL A 150 -1.82 33.64 0.45
N ARG A 151 -1.72 32.88 1.54
CA ARG A 151 -0.47 32.49 2.17
C ARG A 151 -0.40 30.96 2.20
N ASP A 152 0.52 30.45 1.43
CA ASP A 152 0.88 29.05 1.49
C ASP A 152 1.84 28.85 2.66
N THR A 153 1.36 28.20 3.69
CA THR A 153 2.17 27.73 4.81
C THR A 153 2.21 26.22 4.76
N ASP A 154 3.25 25.71 5.07
CA ASP A 154 3.77 24.41 4.89
C ASP A 154 3.08 23.23 5.38
N PHE A 155 2.69 23.18 6.45
CA PHE A 155 1.87 22.09 6.94
C PHE A 155 0.40 22.35 6.59
N THR A 156 0.13 22.70 5.33
CA THR A 156 -1.26 22.98 4.96
C THR A 156 -2.15 21.82 5.35
N PRO A 157 -3.40 22.07 5.73
CA PRO A 157 -4.34 21.00 6.08
C PRO A 157 -4.44 19.91 5.01
N THR A 158 -4.28 20.28 3.76
CA THR A 158 -4.34 19.34 2.61
C THR A 158 -3.06 18.53 2.48
N HIS A 159 -1.90 19.14 2.71
CA HIS A 159 -0.61 18.44 2.71
C HIS A 159 -0.50 17.42 3.84
N ILE A 160 -1.08 17.69 5.00
CA ILE A 160 -1.11 16.74 6.13
C ILE A 160 -1.74 15.41 5.72
N ALA A 161 -2.80 15.44 4.91
CA ALA A 161 -3.43 14.23 4.41
C ALA A 161 -2.59 13.55 3.32
N LEU A 162 -2.17 14.28 2.31
CA LEU A 162 -1.52 13.72 1.12
C LEU A 162 -0.05 13.39 1.38
N PHE A 163 0.73 14.36 1.81
CA PHE A 163 2.19 14.24 1.90
C PHE A 163 2.65 13.57 3.18
N TYR A 164 1.92 13.76 4.27
CA TYR A 164 2.31 13.24 5.58
C TYR A 164 1.49 12.04 6.05
N PHE A 165 0.54 11.56 5.24
CA PHE A 165 -0.18 10.32 5.50
C PHE A 165 -0.07 9.33 4.34
N VAL A 166 -0.61 9.67 3.17
CA VAL A 166 -0.72 8.72 2.05
C VAL A 166 0.67 8.31 1.53
N ILE A 167 1.57 9.27 1.30
CA ILE A 167 2.91 8.97 0.77
C ILE A 167 3.78 8.21 1.78
N PRO A 168 3.92 8.64 3.06
CA PRO A 168 4.69 7.88 4.05
C PRO A 168 4.11 6.49 4.32
N ALA A 169 2.78 6.34 4.37
CA ALA A 169 2.14 5.04 4.50
C ALA A 169 2.44 4.13 3.28
N GLY A 170 2.43 4.70 2.09
CA GLY A 170 2.84 4.03 0.86
C GLY A 170 4.29 3.58 0.89
N LEU A 171 5.20 4.43 1.36
CA LEU A 171 6.61 4.11 1.54
C LEU A 171 6.80 2.94 2.52
N VAL A 172 6.24 3.05 3.73
CA VAL A 172 6.37 2.00 4.74
C VAL A 172 5.75 0.69 4.25
N GLY A 173 4.55 0.74 3.68
CA GLY A 173 3.89 -0.42 3.07
C GLY A 173 4.72 -1.04 1.95
N GLY A 174 5.31 -0.22 1.09
CA GLY A 174 6.20 -0.67 0.01
C GLY A 174 7.46 -1.35 0.54
N VAL A 175 8.13 -0.77 1.53
CA VAL A 175 9.32 -1.37 2.17
C VAL A 175 8.98 -2.69 2.85
N LEU A 176 7.90 -2.73 3.63
CA LEU A 176 7.44 -3.96 4.29
C LEU A 176 7.10 -5.04 3.26
N GLY A 177 6.38 -4.68 2.20
CA GLY A 177 6.03 -5.58 1.10
C GLY A 177 7.27 -6.10 0.36
N PHE A 178 8.23 -5.22 0.09
CA PHE A 178 9.50 -5.58 -0.54
C PHE A 178 10.27 -6.61 0.30
N ILE A 179 10.50 -6.33 1.57
CA ILE A 179 11.23 -7.23 2.47
C ILE A 179 10.46 -8.56 2.62
N TRP A 180 9.15 -8.49 2.81
CA TRP A 180 8.32 -9.69 2.98
C TRP A 180 8.37 -10.59 1.74
N LEU A 181 8.21 -10.03 0.55
CA LEU A 181 8.25 -10.76 -0.72
C LEU A 181 9.60 -11.47 -0.91
N HIS A 182 10.71 -10.74 -0.73
CA HIS A 182 12.05 -11.27 -0.97
C HIS A 182 12.54 -12.24 0.11
N THR A 183 11.87 -12.28 1.25
CA THR A 183 12.23 -13.19 2.34
C THR A 183 11.34 -14.42 2.44
N ARG A 184 10.19 -14.46 1.77
CA ARG A 184 9.20 -15.53 1.95
C ARG A 184 8.74 -16.21 0.67
N VAL A 185 8.85 -15.54 -0.46
CA VAL A 185 8.39 -16.11 -1.74
C VAL A 185 9.56 -16.73 -2.47
N PRO A 186 9.55 -18.04 -2.78
CA PRO A 186 10.69 -18.76 -3.37
C PRO A 186 11.22 -18.10 -4.63
N TYR A 187 10.34 -17.66 -5.52
CA TYR A 187 10.73 -17.00 -6.77
C TYR A 187 11.53 -15.72 -6.54
N PHE A 188 11.19 -14.93 -5.53
CA PHE A 188 11.85 -13.66 -5.21
C PHE A 188 12.98 -13.80 -4.18
N SER A 189 13.09 -14.92 -3.45
CA SER A 189 14.16 -15.11 -2.47
C SER A 189 15.56 -15.24 -3.08
N HIS A 190 15.66 -15.59 -4.36
CA HIS A 190 16.90 -15.76 -5.09
C HIS A 190 17.19 -14.66 -6.13
N ARG A 191 16.31 -13.67 -6.23
CA ARG A 191 16.44 -12.55 -7.18
C ARG A 191 15.71 -11.32 -6.70
N VAL A 192 16.25 -10.16 -6.99
CA VAL A 192 15.59 -8.88 -6.67
C VAL A 192 14.58 -8.54 -7.76
N SER A 193 13.37 -8.20 -7.37
CA SER A 193 12.41 -7.59 -8.28
C SER A 193 12.79 -6.15 -8.54
N MET A 194 13.38 -5.88 -9.69
CA MET A 194 13.76 -4.52 -10.08
C MET A 194 12.56 -3.57 -10.13
N PRO A 195 11.40 -3.93 -10.72
CA PRO A 195 10.25 -3.04 -10.70
C PRO A 195 9.78 -2.69 -9.30
N LEU A 196 9.71 -3.66 -8.38
CA LEU A 196 9.33 -3.40 -7.00
C LEU A 196 10.38 -2.55 -6.28
N GLY A 197 11.67 -2.77 -6.57
CA GLY A 197 12.76 -1.94 -6.06
C GLY A 197 12.68 -0.49 -6.53
N ILE A 198 12.38 -0.25 -7.80
CA ILE A 198 12.20 1.09 -8.37
C ILE A 198 10.99 1.78 -7.72
N MET A 199 9.89 1.07 -7.51
CA MET A 199 8.71 1.61 -6.83
C MET A 199 9.07 2.11 -5.43
N VAL A 200 9.74 1.30 -4.62
CA VAL A 200 10.15 1.67 -3.25
C VAL A 200 11.15 2.82 -3.27
N ALA A 201 12.13 2.78 -4.18
CA ALA A 201 13.12 3.84 -4.34
C ALA A 201 12.47 5.18 -4.71
N GLY A 202 11.44 5.18 -5.56
CA GLY A 202 10.69 6.38 -5.91
C GLY A 202 10.03 7.03 -4.68
N PHE A 203 9.42 6.26 -3.81
CA PHE A 203 8.87 6.77 -2.55
C PHE A 203 9.96 7.29 -1.59
N ILE A 204 11.12 6.63 -1.53
CA ILE A 204 12.25 7.11 -0.72
C ILE A 204 12.77 8.46 -1.24
N LEU A 205 12.87 8.61 -2.55
CA LEU A 205 13.42 9.81 -3.17
C LEU A 205 12.48 11.01 -3.08
N ILE A 206 11.16 10.80 -3.06
CA ILE A 206 10.22 11.92 -2.95
C ILE A 206 10.18 12.52 -1.53
N MET A 207 10.38 11.72 -0.48
CA MET A 207 10.24 12.19 0.91
C MET A 207 11.12 13.40 1.27
N PRO A 208 12.42 13.43 0.97
CA PRO A 208 13.24 14.61 1.20
C PRO A 208 12.76 15.84 0.44
N ASN A 209 12.28 15.66 -0.81
CA ASN A 209 11.80 16.76 -1.63
C ASN A 209 10.55 17.41 -1.04
N LEU A 210 9.60 16.57 -0.52
CA LEU A 210 8.43 17.07 0.19
C LEU A 210 8.82 17.83 1.44
N GLY A 211 9.72 17.27 2.27
CA GLY A 211 10.18 17.90 3.50
C GLY A 211 10.86 19.24 3.25
N PHE A 212 11.69 19.37 2.23
CA PHE A 212 12.34 20.64 1.88
C PHE A 212 11.35 21.68 1.34
N ASN A 213 10.40 21.26 0.54
CA ASN A 213 9.34 22.13 0.05
C ASN A 213 8.56 22.74 1.22
N GLU A 214 8.05 21.88 2.10
CA GLU A 214 7.28 22.32 3.27
C GLU A 214 8.09 23.24 4.18
N TRP A 215 9.31 22.85 4.50
CA TRP A 215 10.21 23.64 5.35
C TRP A 215 10.52 25.02 4.76
N GLY A 216 10.69 25.11 3.44
CA GLY A 216 10.90 26.34 2.73
C GLY A 216 9.70 27.28 2.82
N HIS A 217 8.51 26.75 2.60
CA HIS A 217 7.26 27.53 2.68
C HIS A 217 7.03 28.04 4.11
N THR A 218 7.20 27.18 5.13
CA THR A 218 6.94 27.54 6.53
C THR A 218 7.80 28.63 7.06
N PHE A 219 9.08 28.41 6.99
CA PHE A 219 10.02 29.18 7.78
C PHE A 219 10.69 30.29 6.98
N PHE A 220 10.70 30.18 5.65
CA PHE A 220 11.45 31.11 4.81
C PHE A 220 10.60 31.82 3.76
N TYR A 221 9.35 31.40 3.57
CA TYR A 221 8.52 31.88 2.46
C TYR A 221 9.25 31.80 1.10
N ALA A 222 10.04 30.75 0.94
CA ALA A 222 10.99 30.59 -0.16
C ALA A 222 10.46 29.60 -1.20
N GLU A 223 9.25 29.85 -1.67
CA GLU A 223 8.54 28.99 -2.61
C GLU A 223 9.35 28.71 -3.87
N GLU A 224 9.91 29.74 -4.49
CA GLU A 224 10.70 29.61 -5.70
C GLU A 224 11.98 28.80 -5.50
N LEU A 225 12.59 28.90 -4.33
CA LEU A 225 13.85 28.21 -4.02
C LEU A 225 13.63 26.69 -3.93
N PHE A 226 12.47 26.24 -3.44
CA PHE A 226 12.17 24.83 -3.19
C PHE A 226 11.23 24.19 -4.20
N ALA A 227 10.64 24.94 -5.12
CA ALA A 227 9.72 24.42 -6.13
C ALA A 227 10.38 23.42 -7.08
N ALA A 228 11.63 23.63 -7.48
CA ALA A 228 12.34 22.69 -8.37
C ALA A 228 12.52 21.30 -7.75
N PRO A 229 12.95 21.13 -6.49
CA PRO A 229 13.02 19.84 -5.83
C PRO A 229 11.69 19.09 -5.80
N ILE A 230 10.56 19.74 -5.49
CA ILE A 230 9.27 19.07 -5.44
C ILE A 230 8.81 18.59 -6.82
N HIS A 231 9.05 19.34 -7.88
CA HIS A 231 8.74 18.92 -9.23
C HIS A 231 9.51 17.67 -9.64
N TRP A 232 10.79 17.57 -9.30
CA TRP A 232 11.56 16.33 -9.49
C TRP A 232 11.02 15.17 -8.66
N GLY A 233 10.54 15.45 -7.45
CA GLY A 233 9.88 14.45 -6.61
C GLY A 233 8.67 13.83 -7.31
N PHE A 234 7.84 14.62 -7.98
CA PHE A 234 6.71 14.10 -8.76
C PHE A 234 7.13 13.27 -9.98
N VAL A 235 8.25 13.61 -10.62
CA VAL A 235 8.82 12.77 -11.69
C VAL A 235 9.21 11.40 -11.14
N PHE A 236 9.91 11.33 -10.00
CA PHE A 236 10.27 10.07 -9.36
C PHE A 236 9.05 9.26 -8.94
N LEU A 237 8.01 9.91 -8.42
CA LEU A 237 6.75 9.25 -8.09
C LEU A 237 6.08 8.66 -9.34
N GLY A 238 6.09 9.38 -10.44
CA GLY A 238 5.59 8.88 -11.73
C GLY A 238 6.33 7.63 -12.19
N TRP A 239 7.65 7.60 -12.09
CA TRP A 239 8.45 6.42 -12.39
C TRP A 239 8.15 5.25 -11.45
N ALA A 240 7.95 5.51 -10.16
CA ALA A 240 7.57 4.50 -9.19
C ALA A 240 6.21 3.87 -9.53
N LEU A 241 5.23 4.69 -9.90
CA LEU A 241 3.90 4.22 -10.32
C LEU A 241 3.99 3.39 -11.62
N PHE A 242 4.79 3.82 -12.59
CA PHE A 242 5.03 3.05 -13.82
C PHE A 242 5.66 1.68 -13.52
N ALA A 243 6.57 1.60 -12.55
CA ALA A 243 7.20 0.36 -12.14
C ALA A 243 6.20 -0.66 -11.54
N ILE A 244 5.05 -0.23 -11.01
CA ILE A 244 3.97 -1.13 -10.57
C ILE A 244 3.52 -2.01 -11.74
N GLY A 245 3.36 -1.46 -12.94
CA GLY A 245 3.02 -2.23 -14.15
C GLY A 245 4.06 -3.32 -14.44
N GLY A 246 5.34 -3.01 -14.31
CA GLY A 246 6.42 -4.00 -14.44
C GLY A 246 6.36 -5.10 -13.39
N PHE A 247 6.05 -4.76 -12.15
CA PHE A 247 5.89 -5.75 -11.08
C PHE A 247 4.67 -6.67 -11.32
N VAL A 248 3.53 -6.11 -11.68
CA VAL A 248 2.34 -6.89 -12.05
C VAL A 248 2.63 -7.82 -13.21
N THR A 249 3.38 -7.38 -14.22
CA THR A 249 3.81 -8.22 -15.34
C THR A 249 4.66 -9.41 -14.86
N GLN A 250 5.59 -9.21 -13.93
CA GLN A 250 6.35 -10.32 -13.34
C GLN A 250 5.44 -11.34 -12.65
N LEU A 251 4.44 -10.88 -11.90
CA LEU A 251 3.46 -11.76 -11.24
C LEU A 251 2.64 -12.55 -12.26
N ILE A 252 2.16 -11.91 -13.33
CA ILE A 252 1.36 -12.57 -14.38
C ILE A 252 2.18 -13.65 -15.07
N ILE A 253 3.42 -13.37 -15.45
CA ILE A 253 4.31 -14.37 -16.09
C ILE A 253 4.46 -15.57 -15.16
N ARG A 254 4.72 -15.35 -13.88
CA ARG A 254 4.89 -16.43 -12.92
C ARG A 254 3.60 -17.21 -12.67
N ILE A 255 2.45 -16.57 -12.64
CA ILE A 255 1.14 -17.22 -12.56
C ILE A 255 0.92 -18.15 -13.75
N ILE A 256 1.25 -17.71 -14.96
CA ILE A 256 1.14 -18.53 -16.17
C ILE A 256 2.03 -19.77 -16.08
N GLU A 257 3.27 -19.62 -15.61
CA GLU A 257 4.19 -20.74 -15.41
C GLU A 257 3.63 -21.77 -14.41
N LEU A 258 3.18 -21.30 -13.24
CA LEU A 258 2.65 -22.14 -12.18
C LEU A 258 1.35 -22.85 -12.58
N THR A 259 0.50 -22.18 -13.34
CA THR A 259 -0.77 -22.78 -13.83
C THR A 259 -0.52 -23.93 -14.79
N ARG A 260 0.56 -23.88 -15.57
CA ARG A 260 0.96 -24.99 -16.45
C ARG A 260 1.48 -26.20 -15.67
N VAL A 261 2.16 -25.96 -14.56
CA VAL A 261 2.66 -27.04 -13.68
C VAL A 261 1.55 -27.70 -12.87
N ASP A 262 0.56 -26.92 -12.42
CA ASP A 262 -0.56 -27.40 -11.62
C ASP A 262 -1.67 -28.07 -12.47
N SER A 263 -1.65 -27.89 -13.79
CA SER A 263 -2.57 -28.59 -14.68
C SER A 263 -2.18 -30.07 -14.77
N PRO A 264 -3.12 -31.01 -14.51
CA PRO A 264 -2.85 -32.43 -14.75
C PRO A 264 -2.44 -32.59 -16.20
N ALA A 265 -1.29 -33.23 -16.43
CA ALA A 265 -0.83 -33.52 -17.77
C ALA A 265 -2.00 -34.13 -18.54
N THR A 266 -2.54 -33.35 -19.49
CA THR A 266 -3.39 -33.91 -20.52
C THR A 266 -2.53 -34.95 -21.21
N THR A 267 -2.76 -36.20 -20.90
CA THR A 267 -2.21 -37.33 -21.68
C THR A 267 -2.63 -37.06 -23.11
N SER A 268 -1.72 -36.42 -23.86
CA SER A 268 -1.81 -36.39 -25.32
C SER A 268 -1.75 -37.84 -25.75
N SER A 269 -2.91 -38.45 -25.92
CA SER A 269 -3.04 -39.62 -26.75
C SER A 269 -2.66 -39.19 -28.15
N ALA A 270 -1.42 -39.54 -28.51
CA ALA A 270 -0.94 -39.44 -29.89
C ALA A 270 -1.92 -40.17 -30.79
N PHE A 271 -2.44 -39.46 -31.78
CA PHE A 271 -2.89 -40.06 -33.02
C PHE A 271 -1.79 -39.95 -34.05
#